data_dcda88b66ea86b2e07c7f0ce9f0cc9b9
#
_entry.id   dcda88b66ea86b2e07c7f0ce9f0cc9b9
#
_cell.length_a   1.000
_cell.length_b   1.000
_cell.length_c   1.000
_cell.angle_alpha   90.00
_cell.angle_beta   90.00
_cell.angle_gamma   90.00
#
_symmetry.space_group_name_H-M   'P 1'
#
loop_
_entity.id
_entity.type
_entity.pdbx_description
1 polymer ?
#
loop_
_entity_poly.entity_id
_entity_poly.type
_entity_poly.pdbx_seq_one_letter_code
_entity_poly.pdbx_strand_id
1 'polypeptide(L)'
;MLSLVEAQHAVVAAKVYRELTGFYGFSERAAETYRVHGEQDVEHGARQIEVIRSCATDVETQERVCRAVKLGLTAYTLEWDGHVQAMTGRREFWSGTGTLTLRQPTVRLARTPPRTGP
;
A
#
# COMPACT_ATOMS: atom_id res chain seq x y z
N MET A 1 -7.93 -8.54 -9.49
CA MET A 1 -7.81 -7.64 -8.31
C MET A 1 -6.37 -7.49 -7.86
N LEU A 2 -5.61 -8.57 -7.70
CA LEU A 2 -4.18 -8.55 -7.33
C LEU A 2 -3.30 -7.68 -8.25
N SER A 3 -3.52 -7.69 -9.56
CA SER A 3 -2.69 -7.02 -10.56
C SER A 3 -2.47 -5.52 -10.37
N LEU A 4 -3.49 -4.80 -9.94
CA LEU A 4 -3.37 -3.35 -9.70
C LEU A 4 -2.75 -3.06 -8.34
N VAL A 5 -3.01 -3.92 -7.36
CA VAL A 5 -2.36 -3.84 -6.05
C VAL A 5 -0.87 -4.13 -6.19
N GLU A 6 -0.48 -5.17 -6.95
CA GLU A 6 0.93 -5.51 -7.18
C GLU A 6 1.67 -4.41 -7.96
N ALA A 7 1.08 -3.85 -9.01
CA ALA A 7 1.71 -2.76 -9.76
C ALA A 7 1.94 -1.51 -8.91
N GLN A 8 1.03 -1.17 -8.01
CA GLN A 8 1.22 -0.08 -7.05
C GLN A 8 2.17 -0.48 -5.91
N HIS A 9 2.09 -1.74 -5.47
CA HIS A 9 2.93 -2.26 -4.41
C HIS A 9 4.40 -2.22 -4.80
N ALA A 10 4.76 -2.49 -6.06
CA ALA A 10 6.13 -2.38 -6.53
C ALA A 10 6.73 -0.99 -6.25
N VAL A 11 5.99 0.08 -6.54
CA VAL A 11 6.44 1.46 -6.30
C VAL A 11 6.57 1.76 -4.80
N VAL A 12 5.58 1.32 -4.02
CA VAL A 12 5.56 1.51 -2.56
C VAL A 12 6.65 0.69 -1.89
N ALA A 13 6.82 -0.58 -2.27
CA ALA A 13 7.81 -1.48 -1.70
C ALA A 13 9.24 -0.95 -1.92
N ALA A 14 9.57 -0.48 -3.11
CA ALA A 14 10.88 0.11 -3.39
C ALA A 14 11.16 1.35 -2.52
N LYS A 15 10.13 2.17 -2.26
CA LYS A 15 10.24 3.32 -1.37
C LYS A 15 10.41 2.89 0.09
N VAL A 16 9.58 1.96 0.56
CA VAL A 16 9.64 1.43 1.93
C VAL A 16 10.99 0.79 2.20
N TYR A 17 11.53 0.00 1.26
CA TYR A 17 12.86 -0.60 1.38
C TYR A 17 13.93 0.46 1.66
N ARG A 18 13.97 1.54 0.87
CA ARG A 18 14.93 2.62 1.04
C ARG A 18 14.79 3.34 2.39
N GLU A 19 13.57 3.59 2.82
CA GLU A 19 13.32 4.23 4.11
C GLU A 19 13.73 3.31 5.28
N LEU A 20 13.38 2.03 5.22
CA LEU A 20 13.74 1.06 6.26
C LEU A 20 15.25 0.92 6.39
N THR A 21 15.98 0.78 5.29
CA THR A 21 17.43 0.58 5.33
C THR A 21 18.20 1.89 5.55
N GLY A 22 17.80 2.96 4.88
CA GLY A 22 18.52 4.24 4.93
C GLY A 22 18.19 5.12 6.14
N PHE A 23 16.92 5.19 6.54
CA PHE A 23 16.48 6.07 7.61
C PHE A 23 16.28 5.35 8.94
N TYR A 24 15.63 4.19 8.94
CA TYR A 24 15.34 3.43 10.15
C TYR A 24 16.47 2.47 10.56
N GLY A 25 17.48 2.27 9.72
CA GLY A 25 18.65 1.44 10.02
C GLY A 25 18.36 -0.07 10.09
N PHE A 26 17.29 -0.53 9.44
CA PHE A 26 17.04 -1.97 9.28
C PHE A 26 18.12 -2.60 8.41
N SER A 27 18.51 -3.83 8.74
CA SER A 27 19.40 -4.59 7.84
C SER A 27 18.69 -4.91 6.53
N GLU A 28 19.45 -5.05 5.43
CA GLU A 28 18.93 -5.45 4.12
C GLU A 28 18.11 -6.74 4.23
N ARG A 29 18.59 -7.70 5.03
CA ARG A 29 17.88 -8.96 5.28
C ARG A 29 16.52 -8.76 5.94
N ALA A 30 16.41 -7.81 6.87
CA ALA A 30 15.14 -7.52 7.55
C ALA A 30 14.14 -6.82 6.62
N ALA A 31 14.63 -6.09 5.62
CA ALA A 31 13.83 -5.37 4.63
C ALA A 31 13.69 -6.12 3.29
N GLU A 32 14.24 -7.33 3.16
CA GLU A 32 14.35 -8.08 1.89
C GLU A 32 13.01 -8.29 1.19
N THR A 33 11.95 -8.54 1.93
CA THR A 33 10.59 -8.66 1.38
C THR A 33 10.23 -7.47 0.50
N TYR A 34 10.53 -6.25 0.95
CA TYR A 34 10.21 -5.03 0.19
C TYR A 34 11.11 -4.87 -1.03
N ARG A 35 12.36 -5.32 -0.97
CA ARG A 35 13.25 -5.32 -2.13
C ARG A 35 12.73 -6.27 -3.21
N VAL A 36 12.42 -7.50 -2.82
CA VAL A 36 11.92 -8.52 -3.74
C VAL A 36 10.60 -8.10 -4.40
N HIS A 37 9.65 -7.59 -3.61
CA HIS A 37 8.39 -7.10 -4.15
C HIS A 37 8.57 -5.87 -5.05
N GLY A 38 9.49 -4.97 -4.72
CA GLY A 38 9.81 -3.82 -5.57
C GLY A 38 10.31 -4.21 -6.97
N GLU A 39 10.99 -5.36 -7.07
CA GLU A 39 11.53 -5.87 -8.33
C GLU A 39 10.52 -6.74 -9.10
N GLN A 40 9.87 -7.69 -8.41
CA GLN A 40 9.04 -8.72 -9.05
C GLN A 40 7.62 -8.27 -9.36
N ASP A 41 7.03 -7.41 -8.55
CA ASP A 41 5.62 -7.01 -8.71
C ASP A 41 5.39 -6.19 -10.00
N VAL A 42 6.43 -5.58 -10.56
CA VAL A 42 6.36 -4.91 -11.87
C VAL A 42 5.98 -5.91 -12.96
N GLU A 43 6.67 -7.05 -13.01
CA GLU A 43 6.43 -8.09 -14.02
C GLU A 43 5.12 -8.83 -13.74
N HIS A 44 4.82 -9.12 -12.48
CA HIS A 44 3.57 -9.76 -12.07
C HIS A 44 2.35 -8.90 -12.47
N GLY A 45 2.39 -7.62 -12.17
CA GLY A 45 1.32 -6.69 -12.54
C GLY A 45 1.09 -6.63 -14.05
N ALA A 46 2.17 -6.57 -14.84
CA ALA A 46 2.08 -6.56 -16.31
C ALA A 46 1.47 -7.84 -16.87
N ARG A 47 1.90 -9.01 -16.37
CA ARG A 47 1.36 -10.31 -16.78
C ARG A 47 -0.12 -10.45 -16.43
N GLN A 48 -0.53 -10.02 -15.26
CA GLN A 48 -1.93 -10.08 -14.84
C GLN A 48 -2.83 -9.17 -15.70
N ILE A 49 -2.36 -7.99 -16.08
CA ILE A 49 -3.09 -7.11 -17.00
C ILE A 49 -3.27 -7.79 -18.36
N GLU A 50 -2.26 -8.49 -18.87
CA GLU A 50 -2.36 -9.21 -20.13
C GLU A 50 -3.39 -10.35 -20.05
N VAL A 51 -3.41 -11.10 -18.96
CA VAL A 51 -4.44 -12.12 -18.72
C VAL A 51 -5.85 -11.48 -18.70
N ILE A 52 -6.01 -10.35 -18.03
CA ILE A 52 -7.30 -9.64 -18.00
C ILE A 52 -7.71 -9.23 -19.41
N ARG A 53 -6.79 -8.67 -20.20
CA ARG A 53 -7.06 -8.26 -21.58
C ARG A 53 -7.48 -9.42 -22.47
N SER A 54 -6.87 -10.58 -22.29
CA SER A 54 -7.19 -11.78 -23.06
C SER A 54 -8.54 -12.41 -22.69
N CYS A 55 -8.97 -12.24 -21.42
CA CYS A 55 -10.20 -12.86 -20.90
C CYS A 55 -11.41 -11.92 -20.92
N ALA A 56 -11.21 -10.62 -20.74
CA ALA A 56 -12.31 -9.65 -20.68
C ALA A 56 -12.66 -9.11 -22.07
N THR A 57 -13.21 -9.99 -22.91
CA THR A 57 -13.49 -9.70 -24.33
C THR A 57 -14.88 -9.11 -24.57
N ASP A 58 -15.78 -9.18 -23.59
CA ASP A 58 -17.13 -8.63 -23.65
C ASP A 58 -17.37 -7.54 -22.60
N VAL A 59 -18.37 -6.70 -22.85
CA VAL A 59 -18.68 -5.54 -22.00
C VAL A 59 -19.03 -5.96 -20.57
N GLU A 60 -19.77 -7.04 -20.40
CA GLU A 60 -20.19 -7.50 -19.07
C GLU A 60 -18.97 -7.92 -18.24
N THR A 61 -18.05 -8.68 -18.83
CA THR A 61 -16.80 -9.10 -18.17
C THR A 61 -15.92 -7.89 -17.85
N GLN A 62 -15.81 -6.91 -18.76
CA GLN A 62 -15.06 -5.68 -18.51
C GLN A 62 -15.65 -4.87 -17.36
N GLU A 63 -16.96 -4.72 -17.27
CA GLU A 63 -17.62 -4.06 -16.16
C GLU A 63 -17.39 -4.80 -14.82
N ARG A 64 -17.43 -6.12 -14.82
CA ARG A 64 -17.14 -6.94 -13.65
C ARG A 64 -15.70 -6.73 -13.17
N VAL A 65 -14.75 -6.70 -14.10
CA VAL A 65 -13.34 -6.39 -13.80
C VAL A 65 -13.22 -4.99 -13.18
N CYS A 66 -13.84 -3.98 -13.80
CA CYS A 66 -13.80 -2.60 -13.28
C CYS A 66 -14.39 -2.50 -11.86
N ARG A 67 -15.52 -3.19 -11.61
CA ARG A 67 -16.09 -3.23 -10.26
C ARG A 67 -15.15 -3.91 -9.25
N ALA A 68 -14.56 -5.04 -9.62
CA ALA A 68 -13.62 -5.77 -8.77
C ALA A 68 -12.37 -4.93 -8.44
N VAL A 69 -11.85 -4.20 -9.43
CA VAL A 69 -10.73 -3.26 -9.23
C VAL A 69 -11.09 -2.16 -8.24
N LYS A 70 -12.22 -1.49 -8.44
CA LYS A 70 -12.68 -0.41 -7.53
C LYS A 70 -12.83 -0.90 -6.10
N LEU A 71 -13.46 -2.06 -5.90
CA LEU A 71 -13.61 -2.66 -4.57
C LEU A 71 -12.25 -3.00 -3.95
N GLY A 72 -11.33 -3.56 -4.73
CA GLY A 72 -9.99 -3.90 -4.25
C GLY A 72 -9.17 -2.67 -3.84
N LEU A 73 -9.20 -1.61 -4.63
CA LEU A 73 -8.53 -0.36 -4.28
C LEU A 73 -9.14 0.28 -3.02
N THR A 74 -10.46 0.22 -2.87
CA THR A 74 -11.13 0.70 -1.66
C THR A 74 -10.68 -0.09 -0.42
N ALA A 75 -10.67 -1.43 -0.51
CA ALA A 75 -10.23 -2.28 0.59
C ALA A 75 -8.76 -2.02 0.96
N TYR A 76 -7.89 -1.88 -0.04
CA TYR A 76 -6.48 -1.57 0.16
C TYR A 76 -6.26 -0.21 0.83
N THR A 77 -7.02 0.80 0.42
CA THR A 77 -6.98 2.13 1.06
C THR A 77 -7.42 2.06 2.52
N LEU A 78 -8.52 1.34 2.81
CA LEU A 78 -9.00 1.16 4.18
C LEU A 78 -8.00 0.41 5.07
N GLU A 79 -7.27 -0.55 4.53
CA GLU A 79 -6.21 -1.25 5.24
C GLU A 79 -5.10 -0.28 5.68
N TRP A 80 -4.58 0.52 4.75
CA TRP A 80 -3.55 1.51 5.06
C TRP A 80 -4.03 2.60 6.01
N ASP A 81 -5.25 3.07 5.86
CA ASP A 81 -5.86 4.00 6.82
C ASP A 81 -5.95 3.38 8.21
N GLY A 82 -6.27 2.09 8.31
CA GLY A 82 -6.27 1.34 9.55
C GLY A 82 -4.89 1.29 10.21
N HIS A 83 -3.82 1.05 9.44
CA HIS A 83 -2.45 1.09 9.95
C HIS A 83 -2.07 2.48 10.46
N VAL A 84 -2.37 3.53 9.70
CA VAL A 84 -2.11 4.92 10.11
C VAL A 84 -2.88 5.25 11.40
N GLN A 85 -4.14 4.84 11.49
CA GLN A 85 -4.94 5.04 12.70
C GLN A 85 -4.36 4.30 13.91
N ALA A 86 -3.93 3.05 13.73
CA ALA A 86 -3.31 2.27 14.80
C ALA A 86 -2.02 2.92 15.31
N MET A 87 -1.19 3.45 14.41
CA MET A 87 0.09 4.08 14.74
C MET A 87 -0.05 5.49 15.33
N THR A 88 -1.02 6.25 14.87
CA THR A 88 -1.15 7.68 15.23
C THR A 88 -2.23 7.96 16.26
N GLY A 89 -3.06 6.98 16.59
CA GLY A 89 -4.24 7.15 17.42
C GLY A 89 -5.30 8.06 16.79
N ARG A 90 -5.13 8.46 15.54
CA ARG A 90 -6.09 9.26 14.80
C ARG A 90 -7.29 8.42 14.44
N ARG A 91 -8.47 8.92 14.65
CA ARG A 91 -9.72 8.35 14.13
C ARG A 91 -10.26 9.28 13.07
N GLU A 92 -9.75 9.13 11.87
CA GLU A 92 -10.27 9.82 10.70
C GLU A 92 -11.21 8.86 9.99
N PHE A 93 -12.47 9.19 9.96
CA PHE A 93 -13.44 8.42 9.18
C PHE A 93 -13.83 9.25 7.96
N TRP A 94 -13.79 8.61 6.82
CA TRP A 94 -14.38 9.18 5.63
C TRP A 94 -15.90 9.26 5.85
N SER A 95 -16.45 10.46 6.03
CA SER A 95 -17.90 10.63 6.01
C SER A 95 -18.36 10.42 4.55
N GLY A 96 -19.53 9.81 4.36
CA GLY A 96 -20.10 9.58 3.02
C GLY A 96 -20.30 10.84 2.17
N THR A 97 -20.01 12.01 2.71
CA THR A 97 -20.00 13.32 2.05
C THR A 97 -18.62 13.71 1.51
N GLY A 98 -17.58 12.87 1.69
CA GLY A 98 -16.22 13.14 1.24
C GLY A 98 -15.44 14.12 2.13
N THR A 99 -15.97 14.51 3.28
CA THR A 99 -15.29 15.40 4.22
C THR A 99 -14.49 14.58 5.23
N LEU A 100 -13.16 14.69 5.20
CA LEU A 100 -12.28 14.14 6.23
C LEU A 100 -12.32 15.04 7.46
N THR A 101 -12.77 14.47 8.59
CA THR A 101 -12.66 15.14 9.89
C THR A 101 -11.39 14.71 10.57
N LEU A 102 -10.37 15.56 10.56
CA LEU A 102 -9.09 15.33 11.22
C LEU A 102 -9.27 15.55 12.74
N ARG A 103 -9.17 14.48 13.54
CA ARG A 103 -8.99 14.62 14.99
C ARG A 103 -7.50 14.66 15.31
N GLN A 104 -7.11 15.53 16.21
CA GLN A 104 -5.75 15.61 16.72
C GLN A 104 -5.31 14.25 17.30
N PRO A 105 -4.07 13.80 17.07
CA PRO A 105 -3.59 12.56 17.64
C PRO A 105 -3.59 12.64 19.17
N THR A 106 -4.17 11.63 19.80
CA THR A 106 -4.19 11.50 21.27
C THR A 106 -2.87 10.97 21.84
N VAL A 107 -2.00 10.47 20.98
CA VAL A 107 -0.67 9.95 21.37
C VAL A 107 0.41 10.70 20.60
N ARG A 108 1.32 11.37 21.33
CA ARG A 108 2.58 11.82 20.76
C ARG A 108 3.47 10.58 20.61
N LEU A 109 3.79 10.20 19.40
CA LEU A 109 4.89 9.26 19.17
C LEU A 109 6.16 9.90 19.75
N ALA A 110 6.68 9.30 20.82
CA ALA A 110 7.99 9.69 21.33
C ALA A 110 8.98 9.45 20.18
N ARG A 111 9.61 10.52 19.71
CA ARG A 111 10.76 10.40 18.80
C ARG A 111 11.83 9.65 19.58
N THR A 112 12.06 8.40 19.25
CA THR A 112 13.23 7.68 19.73
C THR A 112 14.45 8.41 19.16
N PRO A 113 15.34 8.96 19.99
CA PRO A 113 16.55 9.58 19.48
C PRO A 113 17.37 8.52 18.72
N PRO A 114 18.09 8.89 17.66
CA PRO A 114 18.98 7.96 16.98
C PRO A 114 19.91 7.31 17.99
N ARG A 115 20.00 5.98 17.97
CA ARG A 115 20.94 5.25 18.79
C ARG A 115 22.34 5.66 18.33
N THR A 116 22.99 6.52 19.08
CA THR A 116 24.43 6.70 18.99
C THR A 116 25.05 5.44 19.60
N GLY A 117 25.33 4.47 18.78
CA GLY A 117 26.13 3.31 19.16
C GLY A 117 27.61 3.61 18.93
N PRO A 118 28.49 2.96 19.69
CA PRO A 118 29.92 3.11 19.53
C PRO A 118 30.41 2.58 18.20
#